data_ab9802e7e14b044fd6d55047707c2d64
#
_entry.id   ab9802e7e14b044fd6d55047707c2d64
#
_cell.length_a   1.000
_cell.length_b   1.000
_cell.length_c   1.000
_cell.angle_alpha   90.00
_cell.angle_beta   90.00
_cell.angle_gamma   90.00
#
_symmetry.space_group_name_H-M   'P 1'
#
loop_
_entity.id
_entity.type
_entity.pdbx_description
1 polymer ?
#
loop_
_entity_poly.entity_id
_entity_poly.type
_entity_poly.pdbx_seq_one_letter_code
_entity_poly.pdbx_strand_id
1 'polypeptide(L)'
;EIVARQFIFRMREFEQMEMQFFVRPGEELKWFEHWKQFRLRWHKALGLGDEKYRFHDHDKLAHYANAATDIEFQMPFGFKEVEGIHSRTDFDLSSHEKYSGKNIKYFDPEINESYTPYVIETSIGVDRMFLSIMSAAYNEEQLEGGDSRVVLKLPAVLAPVKVCVMPLVKKDGLPEKAREIMNDLKFDYKCAYDEKDSIGKRYRRQDAVGTPFC
;
A
#
# COMPACT_ATOMS: atom_id res chain seq x y z
N GLU A 1 -5.33 24.01 -8.85
CA GLU A 1 -3.85 24.07 -8.79
C GLU A 1 -3.30 23.03 -7.85
N ILE A 2 -2.31 22.23 -8.32
CA ILE A 2 -1.63 21.22 -7.49
C ILE A 2 -0.50 21.91 -6.73
N VAL A 3 -0.62 21.99 -5.41
CA VAL A 3 0.39 22.60 -4.53
C VAL A 3 1.06 21.53 -3.69
N ALA A 4 2.40 21.44 -3.78
CA ALA A 4 3.19 20.54 -2.97
C ALA A 4 3.15 20.96 -1.49
N ARG A 5 2.83 20.02 -0.57
CA ARG A 5 2.79 20.24 0.87
C ARG A 5 2.77 18.92 1.65
N GLN A 6 3.12 18.98 2.93
CA GLN A 6 3.11 17.81 3.80
C GLN A 6 4.02 16.69 3.30
N PHE A 7 5.28 17.06 2.97
CA PHE A 7 6.28 16.17 2.41
C PHE A 7 5.75 15.47 1.15
N ILE A 8 5.83 14.14 1.04
CA ILE A 8 5.36 13.37 -0.11
C ILE A 8 3.85 13.13 -0.13
N PHE A 9 3.09 13.67 0.83
CA PHE A 9 1.63 13.52 0.84
C PHE A 9 0.95 14.24 -0.33
N ARG A 10 1.49 15.41 -0.72
CA ARG A 10 1.09 16.15 -1.93
C ARG A 10 2.32 16.60 -2.70
N MET A 11 2.47 16.07 -3.90
CA MET A 11 3.54 16.41 -4.83
C MET A 11 2.95 16.84 -6.18
N ARG A 12 3.76 17.46 -7.02
CA ARG A 12 3.35 17.87 -8.37
C ARG A 12 3.36 16.70 -9.35
N GLU A 13 4.27 15.78 -9.13
CA GLU A 13 4.39 14.51 -9.86
C GLU A 13 4.22 13.37 -8.86
N PHE A 14 3.38 12.42 -9.15
CA PHE A 14 3.03 11.32 -8.23
C PHE A 14 2.58 10.09 -9.03
N GLU A 15 2.68 8.95 -8.40
CA GLU A 15 2.21 7.69 -8.95
C GLU A 15 0.88 7.29 -8.29
N GLN A 16 -0.02 6.73 -9.12
CA GLN A 16 -1.28 6.16 -8.68
C GLN A 16 -1.38 4.70 -9.12
N MET A 17 -2.01 3.89 -8.27
CA MET A 17 -2.45 2.54 -8.63
C MET A 17 -3.97 2.59 -8.74
N GLU A 18 -4.49 2.33 -9.94
CA GLU A 18 -5.92 2.37 -10.21
C GLU A 18 -6.43 1.01 -10.66
N MET A 19 -7.62 0.66 -10.20
CA MET A 19 -8.40 -0.47 -10.67
C MET A 19 -9.71 0.05 -11.24
N GLN A 20 -10.04 -0.41 -12.45
CA GLN A 20 -11.31 -0.13 -13.10
C GLN A 20 -12.08 -1.44 -13.24
N PHE A 21 -13.17 -1.59 -12.50
CA PHE A 21 -14.00 -2.78 -12.50
C PHE A 21 -15.33 -2.49 -13.18
N PHE A 22 -15.57 -3.20 -14.27
CA PHE A 22 -16.75 -2.99 -15.12
C PHE A 22 -17.92 -3.85 -14.66
N VAL A 23 -19.08 -3.23 -14.52
CA VAL A 23 -20.29 -3.91 -14.05
C VAL A 23 -21.48 -3.59 -14.95
N ARG A 24 -22.51 -4.45 -14.90
CA ARG A 24 -23.78 -4.20 -15.54
C ARG A 24 -24.47 -3.00 -14.87
N PRO A 25 -25.06 -2.08 -15.65
CA PRO A 25 -25.87 -0.99 -15.10
C PRO A 25 -26.96 -1.52 -14.14
N GLY A 26 -27.09 -0.91 -12.97
CA GLY A 26 -27.99 -1.35 -11.91
C GLY A 26 -27.36 -2.28 -10.86
N GLU A 27 -26.14 -2.77 -11.09
CA GLU A 27 -25.40 -3.58 -10.12
C GLU A 27 -24.29 -2.76 -9.42
N GLU A 28 -24.05 -1.53 -9.84
CA GLU A 28 -22.89 -0.72 -9.43
C GLU A 28 -22.84 -0.45 -7.93
N LEU A 29 -23.96 -0.21 -7.27
CA LEU A 29 -23.96 0.08 -5.81
C LEU A 29 -23.63 -1.17 -4.99
N LYS A 30 -24.07 -2.35 -5.45
CA LYS A 30 -23.70 -3.63 -4.84
C LYS A 30 -22.19 -3.87 -4.94
N TRP A 31 -21.62 -3.64 -6.13
CA TRP A 31 -20.19 -3.83 -6.37
C TRP A 31 -19.34 -2.73 -5.72
N PHE A 32 -19.86 -1.50 -5.61
CA PHE A 32 -19.24 -0.44 -4.85
C PHE A 32 -19.05 -0.85 -3.38
N GLU A 33 -20.11 -1.34 -2.72
CA GLU A 33 -20.01 -1.79 -1.33
C GLU A 33 -19.07 -3.00 -1.18
N HIS A 34 -19.10 -3.93 -2.13
CA HIS A 34 -18.16 -5.06 -2.15
C HIS A 34 -16.71 -4.57 -2.18
N TRP A 35 -16.36 -3.67 -3.09
CA TRP A 35 -15.00 -3.14 -3.22
C TRP A 35 -14.62 -2.26 -2.05
N LYS A 36 -15.52 -1.45 -1.50
CA LYS A 36 -15.32 -0.67 -0.27
C LYS A 36 -14.82 -1.59 0.86
N GLN A 37 -15.53 -2.68 1.14
CA GLN A 37 -15.16 -3.62 2.18
C GLN A 37 -13.88 -4.42 1.84
N PHE A 38 -13.74 -4.83 0.58
CA PHE A 38 -12.56 -5.57 0.14
C PHE A 38 -11.29 -4.74 0.30
N ARG A 39 -11.30 -3.49 -0.14
CA ARG A 39 -10.14 -2.58 -0.07
C ARG A 39 -9.76 -2.26 1.38
N LEU A 40 -10.74 -2.02 2.25
CA LEU A 40 -10.44 -1.84 3.67
C LEU A 40 -9.78 -3.07 4.30
N ARG A 41 -10.27 -4.28 4.00
CA ARG A 41 -9.60 -5.52 4.46
C ARG A 41 -8.17 -5.65 3.93
N TRP A 42 -7.95 -5.26 2.68
CA TRP A 42 -6.60 -5.26 2.11
C TRP A 42 -5.65 -4.30 2.87
N HIS A 43 -6.11 -3.08 3.16
CA HIS A 43 -5.32 -2.12 3.96
C HIS A 43 -5.00 -2.67 5.36
N LYS A 44 -5.98 -3.26 6.02
CA LYS A 44 -5.78 -3.86 7.35
C LYS A 44 -4.82 -5.05 7.32
N ALA A 45 -4.85 -5.85 6.26
CA ALA A 45 -3.94 -6.97 6.08
C ALA A 45 -2.45 -6.54 5.95
N LEU A 46 -2.16 -5.27 5.70
CA LEU A 46 -0.80 -4.73 5.75
C LEU A 46 -0.21 -4.71 7.16
N GLY A 47 -1.05 -4.81 8.22
CA GLY A 47 -0.59 -4.90 9.60
C GLY A 47 -0.10 -3.59 10.21
N LEU A 48 -0.62 -2.44 9.74
CA LEU A 48 -0.22 -1.10 10.23
C LEU A 48 -1.05 -0.61 11.44
N GLY A 49 -2.05 -1.39 11.87
CA GLY A 49 -3.00 -1.07 12.93
C GLY A 49 -4.40 -0.79 12.36
N ASP A 50 -5.34 -1.65 12.71
CA ASP A 50 -6.72 -1.61 12.19
C ASP A 50 -7.45 -0.31 12.55
N GLU A 51 -7.15 0.22 13.74
CA GLU A 51 -7.70 1.46 14.30
C GLU A 51 -7.26 2.73 13.57
N LYS A 52 -6.21 2.62 12.75
CA LYS A 52 -5.68 3.74 11.97
C LYS A 52 -6.42 3.97 10.66
N TYR A 53 -7.38 3.13 10.33
CA TYR A 53 -8.19 3.26 9.11
C TYR A 53 -9.63 3.61 9.41
N ARG A 54 -10.23 4.44 8.57
CA ARG A 54 -11.66 4.71 8.59
C ARG A 54 -12.17 5.02 7.20
N PHE A 55 -13.49 4.89 7.01
CA PHE A 55 -14.16 5.44 5.83
C PHE A 55 -14.50 6.93 6.03
N HIS A 56 -14.48 7.62 4.93
CA HIS A 56 -15.02 8.98 4.80
C HIS A 56 -15.93 9.01 3.56
N ASP A 57 -17.22 8.85 3.78
CA ASP A 57 -18.22 8.91 2.70
C ASP A 57 -18.40 10.37 2.25
N HIS A 58 -18.57 10.59 0.93
CA HIS A 58 -18.68 11.91 0.36
C HIS A 58 -20.12 12.41 0.41
N ASP A 59 -20.39 13.51 1.10
CA ASP A 59 -21.70 14.18 1.11
C ASP A 59 -22.02 14.83 -0.25
N LYS A 60 -20.99 15.29 -0.95
CA LYS A 60 -21.12 15.93 -2.27
C LYS A 60 -20.36 15.10 -3.31
N LEU A 61 -21.12 14.42 -4.13
CA LEU A 61 -20.57 13.60 -5.21
C LEU A 61 -20.10 14.45 -6.40
N ALA A 62 -19.06 13.96 -7.08
CA ALA A 62 -18.68 14.46 -8.39
C ALA A 62 -19.79 14.16 -9.42
N HIS A 63 -19.88 14.96 -10.47
CA HIS A 63 -20.93 14.84 -11.50
C HIS A 63 -20.95 13.51 -12.25
N TYR A 64 -19.86 12.77 -12.20
CA TYR A 64 -19.70 11.45 -12.85
C TYR A 64 -19.98 10.27 -11.91
N ALA A 65 -20.21 10.53 -10.62
CA ALA A 65 -20.33 9.46 -9.62
C ALA A 65 -21.72 9.45 -8.98
N ASN A 66 -22.23 8.25 -8.69
CA ASN A 66 -23.43 8.05 -7.89
C ASN A 66 -23.16 7.50 -6.49
N ALA A 67 -21.90 7.11 -6.20
CA ALA A 67 -21.39 6.80 -4.88
C ALA A 67 -19.88 7.07 -4.82
N ALA A 68 -19.40 7.56 -3.68
CA ALA A 68 -17.97 7.79 -3.44
C ALA A 68 -17.64 7.68 -1.95
N THR A 69 -16.50 7.11 -1.64
CA THR A 69 -15.92 7.04 -0.29
C THR A 69 -14.41 7.04 -0.37
N ASP A 70 -13.77 7.62 0.65
CA ASP A 70 -12.33 7.48 0.84
C ASP A 70 -12.03 6.47 1.95
N ILE A 71 -10.93 5.74 1.80
CA ILE A 71 -10.25 5.12 2.93
C ILE A 71 -9.22 6.13 3.41
N GLU A 72 -9.39 6.60 4.64
CA GLU A 72 -8.45 7.48 5.30
C GLU A 72 -7.54 6.70 6.25
N PHE A 73 -6.29 7.12 6.34
CA PHE A 73 -5.30 6.63 7.29
C PHE A 73 -4.90 7.74 8.27
N GLN A 74 -4.65 7.35 9.52
CA GLN A 74 -4.18 8.27 10.57
C GLN A 74 -2.70 8.61 10.37
N MET A 75 -2.45 9.68 9.62
CA MET A 75 -1.12 10.28 9.44
C MET A 75 -0.70 11.05 10.71
N PRO A 76 0.57 11.45 10.86
CA PRO A 76 1.02 12.32 11.96
C PRO A 76 0.25 13.66 12.04
N PHE A 77 -0.34 14.11 10.94
CA PHE A 77 -1.12 15.34 10.81
C PHE A 77 -2.64 15.10 10.68
N GLY A 78 -3.13 13.97 11.20
CA GLY A 78 -4.55 13.58 11.24
C GLY A 78 -4.96 12.62 10.15
N PHE A 79 -6.23 12.23 10.15
CA PHE A 79 -6.79 11.34 9.13
C PHE A 79 -6.75 11.99 7.76
N LYS A 80 -6.25 11.24 6.77
CA LYS A 80 -6.13 11.69 5.39
C LYS A 80 -6.37 10.53 4.42
N GLU A 81 -6.97 10.86 3.31
CA GLU A 81 -7.24 9.96 2.19
C GLU A 81 -5.96 9.27 1.69
N VAL A 82 -6.00 7.95 1.61
CA VAL A 82 -4.96 7.11 0.99
C VAL A 82 -5.48 6.36 -0.22
N GLU A 83 -6.79 6.10 -0.28
CA GLU A 83 -7.47 5.47 -1.41
C GLU A 83 -8.86 6.06 -1.58
N GLY A 84 -9.21 6.45 -2.81
CA GLY A 84 -10.59 6.79 -3.20
C GLY A 84 -11.28 5.60 -3.86
N ILE A 85 -12.58 5.42 -3.58
CA ILE A 85 -13.43 4.40 -4.20
C ILE A 85 -14.66 5.08 -4.74
N HIS A 86 -14.92 4.93 -6.05
CA HIS A 86 -15.98 5.65 -6.74
C HIS A 86 -16.82 4.70 -7.60
N SER A 87 -18.13 4.89 -7.58
CA SER A 87 -19.02 4.38 -8.62
C SER A 87 -19.23 5.48 -9.66
N ARG A 88 -18.55 5.38 -10.80
CA ARG A 88 -18.44 6.43 -11.83
C ARG A 88 -19.53 6.38 -12.88
N THR A 89 -20.48 5.44 -12.76
CA THR A 89 -21.50 5.17 -13.78
C THR A 89 -20.88 4.85 -15.14
N ASP A 90 -21.50 5.22 -16.24
CA ASP A 90 -20.99 5.10 -17.62
C ASP A 90 -20.39 6.40 -18.15
N PHE A 91 -20.21 7.40 -17.30
CA PHE A 91 -19.88 8.77 -17.71
C PHE A 91 -18.66 8.85 -18.63
N ASP A 92 -17.56 8.21 -18.25
CA ASP A 92 -16.31 8.23 -19.02
C ASP A 92 -16.44 7.45 -20.32
N LEU A 93 -17.03 6.24 -20.26
CA LEU A 93 -17.17 5.38 -21.44
C LEU A 93 -18.13 5.97 -22.45
N SER A 94 -19.25 6.52 -22.02
CA SER A 94 -20.21 7.23 -22.88
C SER A 94 -19.59 8.46 -23.52
N SER A 95 -18.75 9.20 -22.79
CA SER A 95 -18.00 10.34 -23.32
C SER A 95 -16.98 9.88 -24.36
N HIS A 96 -16.24 8.83 -24.10
CA HIS A 96 -15.27 8.25 -25.04
C HIS A 96 -15.95 7.75 -26.32
N GLU A 97 -17.08 7.04 -26.21
CA GLU A 97 -17.86 6.60 -27.37
C GLU A 97 -18.31 7.79 -28.22
N LYS A 98 -18.88 8.80 -27.56
CA LYS A 98 -19.38 10.02 -28.24
C LYS A 98 -18.29 10.75 -29.01
N TYR A 99 -17.13 10.99 -28.39
CA TYR A 99 -16.09 11.83 -29.00
C TYR A 99 -15.16 11.06 -29.94
N SER A 100 -14.98 9.75 -29.74
CA SER A 100 -14.18 8.92 -30.66
C SER A 100 -14.98 8.40 -31.85
N GLY A 101 -16.30 8.33 -31.74
CA GLY A 101 -17.18 7.68 -32.73
C GLY A 101 -17.04 6.15 -32.78
N LYS A 102 -16.32 5.55 -31.81
CA LYS A 102 -16.11 4.10 -31.74
C LYS A 102 -17.12 3.47 -30.80
N ASN A 103 -17.70 2.34 -31.21
CA ASN A 103 -18.53 1.53 -30.32
C ASN A 103 -17.65 0.87 -29.26
N ILE A 104 -17.90 1.17 -27.98
CA ILE A 104 -17.20 0.61 -26.82
C ILE A 104 -18.14 -0.16 -25.89
N LYS A 105 -19.34 -0.50 -26.36
CA LYS A 105 -20.29 -1.31 -25.60
C LYS A 105 -19.77 -2.73 -25.41
N TYR A 106 -20.03 -3.27 -24.25
CA TYR A 106 -19.83 -4.68 -23.96
C TYR A 106 -21.05 -5.47 -24.44
N PHE A 107 -20.81 -6.55 -25.20
CA PHE A 107 -21.84 -7.52 -25.52
C PHE A 107 -21.83 -8.63 -24.47
N ASP A 108 -22.93 -8.78 -23.76
CA ASP A 108 -23.10 -9.82 -22.74
C ASP A 108 -23.80 -11.03 -23.33
N PRO A 109 -23.09 -12.17 -23.54
CA PRO A 109 -23.67 -13.35 -24.15
C PRO A 109 -24.70 -14.08 -23.29
N GLU A 110 -24.67 -13.85 -21.94
CA GLU A 110 -25.62 -14.49 -21.03
C GLU A 110 -27.03 -13.94 -21.18
N ILE A 111 -27.14 -12.64 -21.46
CA ILE A 111 -28.43 -11.98 -21.65
C ILE A 111 -28.70 -11.59 -23.09
N ASN A 112 -27.73 -11.83 -24.00
CA ASN A 112 -27.76 -11.47 -25.40
C ASN A 112 -28.05 -9.99 -25.67
N GLU A 113 -27.45 -9.10 -24.87
CA GLU A 113 -27.62 -7.65 -24.96
C GLU A 113 -26.26 -6.92 -24.97
N SER A 114 -26.27 -5.72 -25.57
CA SER A 114 -25.11 -4.82 -25.52
C SER A 114 -25.44 -3.60 -24.66
N TYR A 115 -24.53 -3.24 -23.77
CA TYR A 115 -24.67 -2.06 -22.93
C TYR A 115 -23.32 -1.37 -22.71
N THR A 116 -23.33 -0.10 -22.33
CA THR A 116 -22.17 0.59 -21.82
C THR A 116 -22.01 0.24 -20.34
N PRO A 117 -20.91 -0.44 -19.94
CA PRO A 117 -20.73 -0.82 -18.53
C PRO A 117 -20.65 0.38 -17.61
N TYR A 118 -21.06 0.19 -16.36
CA TYR A 118 -20.73 1.11 -15.28
C TYR A 118 -19.37 0.73 -14.68
N VAL A 119 -18.69 1.71 -14.11
CA VAL A 119 -17.30 1.56 -13.64
C VAL A 119 -17.23 1.77 -12.14
N ILE A 120 -16.68 0.80 -11.41
CA ILE A 120 -16.20 1.00 -10.06
C ILE A 120 -14.70 1.22 -10.12
N GLU A 121 -14.25 2.37 -9.64
CA GLU A 121 -12.85 2.74 -9.60
C GLU A 121 -12.34 2.68 -8.17
N THR A 122 -11.13 2.15 -7.99
CA THR A 122 -10.34 2.37 -6.79
C THR A 122 -9.00 2.99 -7.18
N SER A 123 -8.59 4.03 -6.47
CA SER A 123 -7.37 4.77 -6.78
C SER A 123 -6.56 5.03 -5.51
N ILE A 124 -5.33 4.53 -5.50
CA ILE A 124 -4.37 4.67 -4.40
C ILE A 124 -3.23 5.58 -4.80
N GLY A 125 -2.90 6.56 -3.96
CA GLY A 125 -1.64 7.30 -4.07
C GLY A 125 -0.47 6.48 -3.54
N VAL A 126 0.47 6.09 -4.41
CA VAL A 126 1.63 5.24 -4.03
C VAL A 126 2.48 5.92 -2.96
N ASP A 127 2.76 7.21 -3.13
CA ASP A 127 3.56 7.99 -2.16
C ASP A 127 2.84 8.16 -0.82
N ARG A 128 1.51 8.29 -0.84
CA ARG A 128 0.70 8.34 0.40
C ARG A 128 0.75 7.01 1.13
N MET A 129 0.69 5.89 0.41
CA MET A 129 0.85 4.55 0.99
C MET A 129 2.25 4.38 1.60
N PHE A 130 3.30 4.78 0.90
CA PHE A 130 4.66 4.76 1.43
C PHE A 130 4.76 5.57 2.73
N LEU A 131 4.22 6.79 2.74
CA LEU A 131 4.22 7.66 3.93
C LEU A 131 3.44 7.03 5.09
N SER A 132 2.30 6.39 4.82
CA SER A 132 1.50 5.66 5.82
C SER A 132 2.30 4.54 6.47
N ILE A 133 2.96 3.71 5.64
CA ILE A 133 3.78 2.58 6.09
C ILE A 133 4.94 3.07 6.95
N MET A 134 5.68 4.07 6.48
CA MET A 134 6.83 4.62 7.19
C MET A 134 6.41 5.27 8.51
N SER A 135 5.31 6.03 8.51
CA SER A 135 4.79 6.68 9.72
C SER A 135 4.31 5.67 10.76
N ALA A 136 3.69 4.57 10.31
CA ALA A 136 3.21 3.53 11.21
C ALA A 136 4.35 2.67 11.78
N ALA A 137 5.39 2.43 10.98
CA ALA A 137 6.51 1.56 11.33
C ALA A 137 7.59 2.26 12.17
N TYR A 138 7.69 3.59 12.06
CA TYR A 138 8.70 4.35 12.80
C TYR A 138 8.45 4.29 14.31
N ASN A 139 9.45 3.88 15.07
CA ASN A 139 9.37 3.78 16.52
C ASN A 139 10.70 4.16 17.17
N GLU A 140 10.65 4.98 18.24
CA GLU A 140 11.79 5.30 19.09
C GLU A 140 11.66 4.54 20.40
N GLU A 141 12.62 3.67 20.67
CA GLU A 141 12.69 2.88 21.89
C GLU A 141 13.70 3.49 22.86
N GLN A 142 13.27 3.73 24.09
CA GLN A 142 14.17 4.12 25.17
C GLN A 142 14.89 2.88 25.71
N LEU A 143 16.20 2.97 25.86
CA LEU A 143 17.04 1.91 26.40
C LEU A 143 17.39 2.18 27.87
N GLU A 144 17.76 1.13 28.60
CA GLU A 144 18.32 1.27 29.94
C GLU A 144 19.60 2.13 29.87
N GLY A 145 19.71 3.12 30.75
CA GLY A 145 20.82 4.08 30.77
C GLY A 145 20.57 5.41 30.04
N GLY A 146 19.35 5.64 29.51
CA GLY A 146 18.95 6.93 28.93
C GLY A 146 19.26 7.08 27.42
N ASP A 147 19.86 6.08 26.80
CA ASP A 147 20.04 6.03 25.35
C ASP A 147 18.70 5.75 24.64
N SER A 148 18.59 6.14 23.38
CA SER A 148 17.46 5.77 22.52
C SER A 148 17.94 5.05 21.26
N ARG A 149 17.02 4.30 20.66
CA ARG A 149 17.25 3.72 19.32
C ARG A 149 16.02 3.87 18.44
N VAL A 150 16.25 4.07 17.16
CA VAL A 150 15.21 4.03 16.14
C VAL A 150 15.04 2.59 15.67
N VAL A 151 13.80 2.13 15.65
CA VAL A 151 13.39 0.83 15.10
C VAL A 151 12.30 1.07 14.09
N LEU A 152 12.52 0.59 12.87
CA LEU A 152 11.50 0.61 11.82
C LEU A 152 10.74 -0.72 11.87
N LYS A 153 9.59 -0.75 12.55
CA LYS A 153 8.76 -1.96 12.73
C LYS A 153 7.92 -2.28 11.50
N LEU A 154 8.59 -2.55 10.38
CA LEU A 154 7.90 -2.92 9.15
C LEU A 154 7.26 -4.31 9.29
N PRO A 155 6.00 -4.49 8.84
CA PRO A 155 5.44 -5.81 8.61
C PRO A 155 6.35 -6.62 7.68
N ALA A 156 6.58 -7.90 7.99
CA ALA A 156 7.54 -8.74 7.25
C ALA A 156 7.24 -8.80 5.74
N VAL A 157 5.96 -8.73 5.36
CA VAL A 157 5.53 -8.70 3.95
C VAL A 157 6.03 -7.46 3.21
N LEU A 158 6.18 -6.33 3.91
CA LEU A 158 6.59 -5.04 3.34
C LEU A 158 8.10 -4.78 3.45
N ALA A 159 8.81 -5.48 4.34
CA ALA A 159 10.23 -5.26 4.56
C ALA A 159 11.06 -5.51 3.27
N PRO A 160 11.93 -4.57 2.83
CA PRO A 160 12.74 -4.74 1.63
C PRO A 160 13.74 -5.89 1.73
N VAL A 161 14.33 -6.08 2.91
CA VAL A 161 15.19 -7.20 3.26
C VAL A 161 14.45 -8.05 4.28
N LYS A 162 14.31 -9.36 4.00
CA LYS A 162 13.55 -10.26 4.87
C LYS A 162 14.41 -10.84 6.00
N VAL A 163 15.63 -11.18 5.68
CA VAL A 163 16.55 -11.89 6.59
C VAL A 163 17.93 -11.26 6.50
N CYS A 164 18.57 -10.99 7.65
CA CYS A 164 19.99 -10.67 7.71
C CYS A 164 20.73 -11.74 8.48
N VAL A 165 21.70 -12.42 7.83
CA VAL A 165 22.52 -13.45 8.47
C VAL A 165 23.82 -12.83 8.94
N MET A 166 24.09 -12.98 10.25
CA MET A 166 25.23 -12.31 10.91
C MET A 166 26.03 -13.33 11.74
N PRO A 167 27.29 -13.62 11.36
CA PRO A 167 28.14 -14.48 12.20
C PRO A 167 28.47 -13.77 13.52
N LEU A 168 28.40 -14.45 14.66
CA LEU A 168 28.70 -13.84 15.97
C LEU A 168 30.10 -13.25 15.99
N VAL A 169 31.11 -14.00 15.50
CA VAL A 169 32.51 -13.60 15.37
C VAL A 169 33.07 -14.03 14.01
N LYS A 170 34.18 -13.40 13.57
CA LYS A 170 34.84 -13.68 12.29
C LYS A 170 35.86 -14.80 12.37
N LYS A 171 35.54 -15.87 13.08
CA LYS A 171 36.43 -17.04 13.26
C LYS A 171 35.61 -18.33 13.44
N ASP A 172 36.31 -19.44 13.57
CA ASP A 172 35.74 -20.75 13.91
C ASP A 172 34.72 -21.26 12.87
N GLY A 173 34.84 -20.87 11.59
CA GLY A 173 33.95 -21.28 10.50
C GLY A 173 32.58 -20.59 10.51
N LEU A 174 32.34 -19.63 11.41
CA LEU A 174 31.04 -18.95 11.52
C LEU A 174 30.71 -18.08 10.31
N PRO A 175 31.65 -17.30 9.71
CA PRO A 175 31.37 -16.57 8.48
C PRO A 175 30.97 -17.48 7.30
N GLU A 176 31.63 -18.60 7.15
CA GLU A 176 31.34 -19.59 6.11
C GLU A 176 29.96 -20.21 6.30
N LYS A 177 29.61 -20.58 7.56
CA LYS A 177 28.30 -21.11 7.89
C LYS A 177 27.17 -20.08 7.67
N ALA A 178 27.42 -18.83 8.03
CA ALA A 178 26.46 -17.75 7.79
C ALA A 178 26.20 -17.53 6.28
N ARG A 179 27.24 -17.60 5.44
CA ARG A 179 27.10 -17.53 3.98
C ARG A 179 26.39 -18.73 3.38
N GLU A 180 26.61 -19.92 3.91
CA GLU A 180 25.89 -21.14 3.53
C GLU A 180 24.38 -20.92 3.77
N ILE A 181 23.98 -20.53 4.99
CA ILE A 181 22.58 -20.24 5.35
C ILE A 181 21.98 -19.17 4.41
N MET A 182 22.72 -18.08 4.17
CA MET A 182 22.25 -17.04 3.25
C MET A 182 22.06 -17.59 1.83
N ASN A 183 22.95 -18.45 1.35
CA ASN A 183 22.86 -19.05 0.02
C ASN A 183 21.64 -19.96 -0.13
N ASP A 184 21.25 -20.66 0.93
CA ASP A 184 20.07 -21.51 0.95
C ASP A 184 18.78 -20.65 0.92
N LEU A 185 18.77 -19.53 1.67
CA LEU A 185 17.58 -18.67 1.80
C LEU A 185 17.36 -17.71 0.63
N LYS A 186 18.41 -17.33 -0.12
CA LYS A 186 18.34 -16.24 -1.12
C LYS A 186 17.43 -16.50 -2.31
N PHE A 187 17.03 -17.74 -2.56
CA PHE A 187 16.12 -18.10 -3.64
C PHE A 187 14.64 -17.82 -3.27
N ASP A 188 14.33 -17.85 -1.96
CA ASP A 188 12.98 -17.61 -1.45
C ASP A 188 12.81 -16.22 -0.85
N TYR A 189 13.92 -15.65 -0.33
CA TYR A 189 13.88 -14.38 0.41
C TYR A 189 15.00 -13.44 -0.02
N LYS A 190 14.73 -12.14 0.00
CA LYS A 190 15.79 -11.14 -0.12
C LYS A 190 16.60 -11.09 1.18
N CYS A 191 17.83 -11.58 1.12
CA CYS A 191 18.74 -11.71 2.25
C CYS A 191 19.82 -10.63 2.24
N ALA A 192 20.30 -10.27 3.42
CA ALA A 192 21.51 -9.48 3.64
C ALA A 192 22.51 -10.28 4.48
N TYR A 193 23.79 -9.88 4.39
CA TYR A 193 24.87 -10.41 5.22
C TYR A 193 25.60 -9.24 5.87
N ASP A 194 25.86 -9.31 7.15
CA ASP A 194 26.63 -8.29 7.87
C ASP A 194 27.60 -8.92 8.88
N GLU A 195 28.87 -8.59 8.77
CA GLU A 195 29.94 -9.00 9.69
C GLU A 195 30.77 -7.82 10.19
N LYS A 196 30.32 -6.56 9.94
CA LYS A 196 31.03 -5.35 10.31
C LYS A 196 30.70 -4.94 11.75
N ASP A 197 31.68 -4.54 12.53
CA ASP A 197 31.55 -4.11 13.92
C ASP A 197 31.08 -5.21 14.91
N SER A 198 30.68 -4.81 16.11
CA SER A 198 30.12 -5.72 17.12
C SER A 198 28.72 -6.19 16.73
N ILE A 199 28.32 -7.35 17.24
CA ILE A 199 26.99 -7.92 16.96
C ILE A 199 25.85 -6.96 17.34
N GLY A 200 25.95 -6.27 18.47
CA GLY A 200 24.94 -5.29 18.89
C GLY A 200 24.78 -4.11 17.91
N LYS A 201 25.88 -3.62 17.31
CA LYS A 201 25.82 -2.59 16.26
C LYS A 201 25.15 -3.10 14.97
N ARG A 202 25.34 -4.38 14.64
CA ARG A 202 24.70 -5.00 13.47
C ARG A 202 23.19 -5.12 13.67
N TYR A 203 22.72 -5.56 14.83
CA TYR A 203 21.30 -5.56 15.17
C TYR A 203 20.70 -4.16 15.08
N ARG A 204 21.36 -3.14 15.68
CA ARG A 204 20.87 -1.75 15.56
C ARG A 204 20.71 -1.27 14.13
N ARG A 205 21.61 -1.66 13.21
CA ARG A 205 21.48 -1.32 11.78
C ARG A 205 20.27 -2.00 11.14
N GLN A 206 20.04 -3.27 11.47
CA GLN A 206 18.90 -4.01 10.92
C GLN A 206 17.58 -3.52 11.51
N ASP A 207 17.53 -3.19 12.79
CA ASP A 207 16.39 -2.56 13.44
C ASP A 207 16.03 -1.22 12.75
N ALA A 208 17.05 -0.40 12.45
CA ALA A 208 16.84 0.92 11.84
C ALA A 208 16.32 0.84 10.39
N VAL A 209 16.58 -0.23 9.65
CA VAL A 209 16.11 -0.44 8.27
C VAL A 209 14.89 -1.38 8.17
N GLY A 210 14.44 -1.90 9.29
CA GLY A 210 13.22 -2.72 9.37
C GLY A 210 13.36 -4.14 8.87
N THR A 211 14.57 -4.76 9.02
CA THR A 211 14.75 -6.19 8.70
C THR A 211 14.08 -7.04 9.78
N PRO A 212 13.06 -7.86 9.44
CA PRO A 212 12.26 -8.55 10.45
C PRO A 212 12.93 -9.76 11.09
N PHE A 213 13.89 -10.38 10.41
CA PHE A 213 14.59 -11.58 10.89
C PHE A 213 16.10 -11.42 10.84
N CYS A 214 16.76 -11.75 11.98
CA CYS A 214 18.20 -11.71 12.12
C CYS A 214 18.74 -12.93 12.86
#